data_a8959a96a147632365d8b98d975d831b
#
_entry.id   a8959a96a147632365d8b98d975d831b
#
_cell.length_a   1.000
_cell.length_b   1.000
_cell.length_c   1.000
_cell.angle_alpha   90.00
_cell.angle_beta   90.00
_cell.angle_gamma   90.00
#
_symmetry.space_group_name_H-M   'P 1'
#
loop_
_entity.id
_entity.type
_entity.pdbx_description
1 polymer ?
#
loop_
_entity_poly.entity_id
_entity_poly.type
_entity_poly.pdbx_seq_one_letter_code
_entity_poly.pdbx_strand_id
1 'polypeptide(L)'
;FYYNKNTLDIAPSFFPQEDLFPNWSVTSNSANIDLKKKQLKLNDVDELQISDAYILPRNGEVEIGENFSISKLYDSEIILDTINEYHRFINASVDINSKDQFIGSGIYEYVNFNNDTFNIPFSEFKLVETLDENEQKIKTSFSSGVVDKESPILMEPGFNFFGNIELFANNAQLLFNGKIIPSEIKNFNENRAISY
;
A
#
# COMPACT_ATOMS: atom_id res chain seq x y z
N PHE A 1 22.54 -19.63 -2.53
CA PHE A 1 22.08 -18.80 -3.68
C PHE A 1 21.84 -19.71 -4.86
N TYR A 2 20.59 -19.88 -5.25
CA TYR A 2 20.26 -20.48 -6.54
C TYR A 2 19.96 -19.34 -7.51
N TYR A 3 20.86 -19.14 -8.47
CA TYR A 3 20.62 -18.23 -9.59
C TYR A 3 19.98 -19.03 -10.72
N ASN A 4 18.72 -18.77 -10.98
CA ASN A 4 18.10 -19.09 -12.25
C ASN A 4 18.05 -17.80 -13.08
N LYS A 5 18.12 -17.90 -14.40
CA LYS A 5 18.22 -16.78 -15.34
C LYS A 5 17.19 -15.66 -15.12
N ASN A 6 16.10 -15.94 -14.41
CA ASN A 6 14.99 -15.02 -14.17
C ASN A 6 14.50 -14.98 -12.71
N THR A 7 15.10 -15.76 -11.80
CA THR A 7 14.64 -15.83 -10.41
C THR A 7 15.85 -15.86 -9.48
N LEU A 8 15.89 -14.95 -8.54
CA LEU A 8 16.83 -14.98 -7.44
C LEU A 8 16.03 -15.38 -6.19
N ASP A 9 16.02 -16.68 -5.89
CA ASP A 9 15.46 -17.17 -4.64
C ASP A 9 16.46 -16.93 -3.52
N ILE A 10 16.16 -16.01 -2.63
CA ILE A 10 16.87 -15.80 -1.38
C ILE A 10 16.10 -16.54 -0.29
N ALA A 11 15.86 -17.82 -0.51
CA ALA A 11 15.26 -18.66 0.52
C ALA A 11 16.35 -19.26 1.42
N PRO A 12 16.13 -19.32 2.71
CA PRO A 12 17.10 -19.84 3.66
C PRO A 12 17.22 -21.37 3.66
N SER A 13 16.90 -22.04 2.58
CA SER A 13 16.92 -23.50 2.46
C SER A 13 18.28 -24.17 2.77
N PHE A 14 19.32 -23.37 3.01
CA PHE A 14 20.65 -23.86 3.39
C PHE A 14 21.05 -23.56 4.85
N PHE A 15 20.22 -22.85 5.62
CA PHE A 15 20.59 -22.47 6.99
C PHE A 15 19.51 -22.96 7.96
N PRO A 16 19.87 -23.73 9.00
CA PRO A 16 18.93 -24.32 9.95
C PRO A 16 18.33 -23.32 10.96
N GLN A 17 18.49 -22.03 10.76
CA GLN A 17 17.92 -20.98 11.62
C GLN A 17 16.89 -20.17 10.83
N GLU A 18 15.66 -20.64 10.85
CA GLU A 18 14.52 -20.03 10.15
C GLU A 18 14.23 -18.59 10.58
N ASP A 19 14.69 -18.18 11.76
CA ASP A 19 14.39 -16.87 12.35
C ASP A 19 15.30 -15.71 11.86
N LEU A 20 16.38 -16.02 11.12
CA LEU A 20 17.37 -15.00 10.74
C LEU A 20 17.22 -14.45 9.32
N PHE A 21 16.40 -15.06 8.48
CA PHE A 21 16.26 -14.65 7.09
C PHE A 21 14.80 -14.37 6.74
N PRO A 22 14.51 -13.25 6.08
CA PRO A 22 13.18 -12.98 5.58
C PRO A 22 12.79 -14.06 4.57
N ASN A 23 11.64 -14.67 4.76
CA ASN A 23 11.09 -15.70 3.90
C ASN A 23 10.29 -15.03 2.76
N TRP A 24 10.97 -14.25 1.91
CA TRP A 24 10.39 -13.60 0.75
C TRP A 24 11.18 -13.98 -0.50
N SER A 25 10.54 -13.93 -1.63
CA SER A 25 11.14 -14.12 -2.95
C SER A 25 10.89 -12.93 -3.85
N VAL A 26 11.79 -12.70 -4.78
CA VAL A 26 11.65 -11.66 -5.80
C VAL A 26 12.13 -12.20 -7.14
N THR A 27 11.36 -11.91 -8.18
CA THR A 27 11.75 -12.22 -9.56
C THR A 27 12.45 -11.00 -10.16
N SER A 28 13.60 -11.24 -10.80
CA SER A 28 14.41 -10.19 -11.41
C SER A 28 15.10 -10.70 -12.65
N ASN A 29 15.23 -9.88 -13.68
CA ASN A 29 15.95 -10.23 -14.91
C ASN A 29 17.48 -10.14 -14.77
N SER A 30 17.95 -9.30 -13.86
CA SER A 30 19.39 -9.16 -13.61
C SER A 30 19.67 -8.73 -12.17
N ALA A 31 20.84 -9.12 -11.68
CA ALA A 31 21.31 -8.80 -10.35
C ALA A 31 22.78 -8.38 -10.36
N ASN A 32 23.10 -7.31 -9.67
CA ASN A 32 24.45 -6.81 -9.48
C ASN A 32 24.84 -6.91 -8.00
N ILE A 33 25.98 -7.56 -7.72
CA ILE A 33 26.48 -7.73 -6.36
C ILE A 33 27.66 -6.80 -6.13
N ASP A 34 27.55 -5.90 -5.17
CA ASP A 34 28.67 -5.12 -4.64
C ASP A 34 29.17 -5.76 -3.34
N LEU A 35 30.25 -6.54 -3.47
CA LEU A 35 30.86 -7.24 -2.33
C LEU A 35 31.47 -6.29 -1.30
N LYS A 36 31.87 -5.07 -1.70
CA LYS A 36 32.47 -4.09 -0.78
C LYS A 36 31.40 -3.45 0.10
N LYS A 37 30.26 -3.16 -0.48
CA LYS A 37 29.10 -2.59 0.22
C LYS A 37 28.19 -3.66 0.81
N LYS A 38 28.43 -4.94 0.49
CA LYS A 38 27.55 -6.06 0.84
C LYS A 38 26.11 -5.79 0.43
N GLN A 39 25.93 -5.28 -0.77
CA GLN A 39 24.66 -4.94 -1.36
C GLN A 39 24.41 -5.78 -2.60
N LEU A 40 23.14 -6.14 -2.78
CA LEU A 40 22.61 -6.75 -3.98
C LEU A 40 21.60 -5.80 -4.60
N LYS A 41 21.84 -5.38 -5.84
CA LYS A 41 20.89 -4.58 -6.60
C LYS A 41 20.22 -5.48 -7.63
N LEU A 42 18.91 -5.59 -7.55
CA LEU A 42 18.06 -6.26 -8.51
C LEU A 42 17.49 -5.24 -9.50
N ASN A 43 17.39 -5.62 -10.77
CA ASN A 43 16.80 -4.79 -11.82
C ASN A 43 15.69 -5.56 -12.53
N ASP A 44 14.79 -4.82 -13.14
CA ASP A 44 13.60 -5.35 -13.83
C ASP A 44 12.76 -6.24 -12.87
N VAL A 45 12.54 -5.74 -11.67
CA VAL A 45 11.62 -6.34 -10.70
C VAL A 45 10.24 -5.79 -11.01
N ASP A 46 9.32 -6.66 -11.42
CA ASP A 46 7.96 -6.24 -11.74
C ASP A 46 7.18 -5.93 -10.45
N GLU A 47 7.27 -6.82 -9.48
CA GLU A 47 6.52 -6.70 -8.22
C GLU A 47 7.21 -7.43 -7.06
N LEU A 48 6.88 -6.99 -5.85
CA LEU A 48 7.18 -7.67 -4.58
C LEU A 48 5.87 -7.99 -3.89
N GLN A 49 5.61 -9.26 -3.59
CA GLN A 49 4.45 -9.63 -2.79
C GLN A 49 4.79 -9.60 -1.31
N ILE A 50 4.13 -8.73 -0.56
CA ILE A 50 4.27 -8.60 0.89
C ILE A 50 2.89 -8.68 1.53
N SER A 51 2.64 -9.75 2.28
CA SER A 51 1.31 -10.03 2.86
C SER A 51 0.22 -10.10 1.76
N ASP A 52 -0.79 -9.26 1.84
CA ASP A 52 -1.90 -9.10 0.90
C ASP A 52 -1.72 -7.92 -0.07
N ALA A 53 -0.47 -7.49 -0.28
CA ALA A 53 -0.13 -6.38 -1.16
C ALA A 53 0.89 -6.77 -2.23
N TYR A 54 0.75 -6.22 -3.42
CA TYR A 54 1.81 -6.10 -4.40
C TYR A 54 2.42 -4.70 -4.33
N ILE A 55 3.75 -4.65 -4.26
CA ILE A 55 4.53 -3.42 -4.30
C ILE A 55 5.32 -3.41 -5.60
N LEU A 56 5.04 -2.44 -6.47
CA LEU A 56 5.67 -2.28 -7.77
C LEU A 56 6.71 -1.17 -7.67
N PRO A 57 8.02 -1.50 -7.68
CA PRO A 57 9.08 -0.50 -7.63
C PRO A 57 9.06 0.36 -8.91
N ARG A 58 9.14 1.69 -8.78
CA ARG A 58 9.03 2.63 -9.91
C ARG A 58 9.89 2.28 -11.12
N ASN A 59 11.13 1.92 -10.89
CA ASN A 59 12.10 1.64 -11.96
C ASN A 59 12.44 0.16 -12.05
N GLY A 60 11.68 -0.72 -11.40
CA GLY A 60 12.03 -2.12 -11.28
C GLY A 60 13.33 -2.36 -10.50
N GLU A 61 13.77 -1.41 -9.68
CA GLU A 61 15.01 -1.52 -8.92
C GLU A 61 14.74 -1.81 -7.46
N VAL A 62 15.38 -2.83 -6.91
CA VAL A 62 15.35 -3.19 -5.50
C VAL A 62 16.76 -3.38 -4.97
N GLU A 63 17.10 -2.67 -3.93
CA GLU A 63 18.38 -2.83 -3.24
C GLU A 63 18.20 -3.63 -1.95
N ILE A 64 19.01 -4.67 -1.81
CA ILE A 64 19.04 -5.56 -0.66
C ILE A 64 20.40 -5.38 0.03
N GLY A 65 20.37 -4.98 1.27
CA GLY A 65 21.53 -4.76 2.11
C GLY A 65 21.89 -5.96 2.98
N GLU A 66 22.69 -5.70 4.02
CA GLU A 66 23.05 -6.69 5.01
C GLU A 66 21.79 -7.26 5.70
N ASN A 67 21.85 -8.53 6.09
CA ASN A 67 20.72 -9.25 6.72
C ASN A 67 19.46 -9.29 5.87
N PHE A 68 19.61 -9.21 4.53
CA PHE A 68 18.50 -9.23 3.58
C PHE A 68 17.48 -8.11 3.79
N SER A 69 17.90 -6.99 4.37
CA SER A 69 17.06 -5.80 4.48
C SER A 69 16.83 -5.19 3.10
N ILE A 70 15.58 -4.89 2.78
CA ILE A 70 15.22 -4.16 1.56
C ILE A 70 15.33 -2.66 1.86
N SER A 71 16.06 -1.93 0.99
CA SER A 71 16.10 -0.47 1.08
C SER A 71 14.71 0.12 0.85
N LYS A 72 14.41 1.23 1.51
CA LYS A 72 13.13 1.90 1.35
C LYS A 72 12.85 2.21 -0.11
N LEU A 73 11.67 1.82 -0.58
CA LEU A 73 11.21 2.07 -1.94
C LEU A 73 10.47 3.40 -1.99
N TYR A 74 10.76 4.20 -3.03
CA TYR A 74 10.12 5.50 -3.25
C TYR A 74 9.42 5.51 -4.60
N ASP A 75 8.41 6.35 -4.73
CA ASP A 75 7.61 6.52 -5.94
C ASP A 75 7.08 5.19 -6.52
N SER A 76 6.86 4.23 -5.64
CA SER A 76 6.33 2.92 -5.99
C SER A 76 4.81 2.97 -6.14
N GLU A 77 4.24 1.89 -6.63
CA GLU A 77 2.80 1.65 -6.52
C GLU A 77 2.56 0.57 -5.47
N ILE A 78 1.41 0.66 -4.79
CA ILE A 78 0.91 -0.39 -3.90
C ILE A 78 -0.44 -0.82 -4.43
N ILE A 79 -0.62 -2.12 -4.64
CA ILE A 79 -1.91 -2.73 -4.97
C ILE A 79 -2.29 -3.61 -3.79
N LEU A 80 -3.41 -3.31 -3.15
CA LEU A 80 -3.93 -4.07 -2.03
C LEU A 80 -4.98 -5.08 -2.50
N ASP A 81 -5.04 -6.20 -1.79
CA ASP A 81 -5.75 -7.43 -2.16
C ASP A 81 -5.16 -8.08 -3.42
N THR A 82 -4.21 -8.98 -3.20
CA THR A 82 -3.52 -9.72 -4.28
C THR A 82 -4.44 -10.64 -5.11
N ILE A 83 -5.71 -10.76 -4.74
CA ILE A 83 -6.70 -11.58 -5.46
C ILE A 83 -7.57 -10.71 -6.37
N ASN A 84 -8.11 -9.62 -5.83
CA ASN A 84 -9.10 -8.78 -6.53
C ASN A 84 -8.55 -7.40 -6.91
N GLU A 85 -7.41 -7.00 -6.34
CA GLU A 85 -6.73 -5.71 -6.62
C GLU A 85 -7.65 -4.50 -6.39
N TYR A 86 -8.40 -4.51 -5.27
CA TYR A 86 -9.42 -3.50 -5.00
C TYR A 86 -8.89 -2.08 -4.86
N HIS A 87 -7.68 -1.93 -4.33
CA HIS A 87 -7.15 -0.60 -4.02
C HIS A 87 -5.75 -0.41 -4.59
N ARG A 88 -5.56 0.71 -5.28
CA ARG A 88 -4.28 1.08 -5.86
C ARG A 88 -3.82 2.44 -5.35
N PHE A 89 -2.55 2.52 -5.00
CA PHE A 89 -1.89 3.74 -4.56
C PHE A 89 -0.72 4.05 -5.46
N ILE A 90 -0.57 5.32 -5.79
CA ILE A 90 0.55 5.83 -6.57
C ILE A 90 1.47 6.69 -5.71
N ASN A 91 2.68 6.97 -6.21
CA ASN A 91 3.69 7.75 -5.52
C ASN A 91 3.95 7.28 -4.09
N ALA A 92 3.92 5.96 -3.92
CA ALA A 92 4.05 5.36 -2.60
C ALA A 92 5.49 5.33 -2.12
N SER A 93 5.64 5.54 -0.80
CA SER A 93 6.89 5.32 -0.08
C SER A 93 6.72 4.12 0.83
N VAL A 94 7.52 3.07 0.63
CA VAL A 94 7.34 1.78 1.31
C VAL A 94 8.61 1.36 2.01
N ASP A 95 8.47 0.97 3.28
CA ASP A 95 9.52 0.38 4.11
C ASP A 95 9.10 -1.04 4.48
N ILE A 96 9.84 -2.04 4.01
CA ILE A 96 9.51 -3.45 4.16
C ILE A 96 10.27 -4.01 5.35
N ASN A 97 9.55 -4.33 6.42
CA ASN A 97 10.12 -4.84 7.66
C ASN A 97 10.23 -6.38 7.69
N SER A 98 9.31 -7.06 7.03
CA SER A 98 9.30 -8.52 6.89
C SER A 98 8.44 -8.94 5.70
N LYS A 99 8.37 -10.23 5.40
CA LYS A 99 7.48 -10.79 4.36
C LYS A 99 5.98 -10.51 4.62
N ASP A 100 5.63 -10.28 5.88
CA ASP A 100 4.25 -10.12 6.31
C ASP A 100 3.96 -8.69 6.78
N GLN A 101 4.94 -7.79 6.71
CA GLN A 101 4.78 -6.44 7.25
C GLN A 101 5.55 -5.40 6.45
N PHE A 102 4.83 -4.39 6.04
CA PHE A 102 5.38 -3.15 5.53
C PHE A 102 4.67 -1.96 6.18
N ILE A 103 5.35 -0.82 6.17
CA ILE A 103 4.79 0.47 6.51
C ILE A 103 4.98 1.40 5.31
N GLY A 104 4.07 2.33 5.13
CA GLY A 104 4.17 3.19 3.95
C GLY A 104 3.17 4.31 3.95
N SER A 105 3.23 5.08 2.88
CA SER A 105 2.27 6.12 2.53
C SER A 105 2.11 6.12 1.02
N GLY A 106 0.98 6.62 0.52
CA GLY A 106 0.74 6.71 -0.90
C GLY A 106 -0.46 7.61 -1.19
N ILE A 107 -0.70 7.88 -2.46
CA ILE A 107 -1.85 8.67 -2.91
C ILE A 107 -2.89 7.72 -3.49
N TYR A 108 -4.08 7.78 -2.96
CA TYR A 108 -5.25 7.09 -3.49
C TYR A 108 -5.99 8.00 -4.46
N GLU A 109 -6.25 7.51 -5.66
CA GLU A 109 -7.03 8.24 -6.67
C GLU A 109 -8.50 7.87 -6.54
N TYR A 110 -9.25 8.67 -5.79
CA TYR A 110 -10.69 8.51 -5.65
C TYR A 110 -11.40 9.12 -6.87
N VAL A 111 -12.20 8.33 -7.56
CA VAL A 111 -13.00 8.78 -8.71
C VAL A 111 -14.47 8.89 -8.28
N ASN A 112 -15.05 10.08 -8.39
CA ASN A 112 -16.44 10.31 -8.02
C ASN A 112 -17.42 9.95 -9.16
N PHE A 113 -18.71 10.17 -8.92
CA PHE A 113 -19.78 9.91 -9.89
C PHE A 113 -19.70 10.73 -11.21
N ASN A 114 -19.00 11.88 -11.21
CA ASN A 114 -18.76 12.70 -12.40
C ASN A 114 -17.51 12.29 -13.19
N ASN A 115 -16.78 11.28 -12.75
CA ASN A 115 -15.42 10.91 -13.17
C ASN A 115 -14.35 11.97 -12.84
N ASP A 116 -14.58 12.82 -11.83
CA ASP A 116 -13.54 13.69 -11.31
C ASP A 116 -12.64 12.86 -10.40
N THR A 117 -11.33 13.03 -10.55
CA THR A 117 -10.34 12.33 -9.73
C THR A 117 -9.83 13.21 -8.59
N PHE A 118 -9.87 12.70 -7.40
CA PHE A 118 -9.35 13.33 -6.18
C PHE A 118 -8.17 12.54 -5.63
N ASN A 119 -7.04 13.21 -5.45
CA ASN A 119 -5.83 12.63 -4.89
C ASN A 119 -5.85 12.73 -3.37
N ILE A 120 -6.06 11.62 -2.70
CA ILE A 120 -6.18 11.56 -1.25
C ILE A 120 -4.91 10.91 -0.68
N PRO A 121 -4.13 11.63 0.14
CA PRO A 121 -2.97 11.04 0.80
C PRO A 121 -3.43 10.06 1.88
N PHE A 122 -2.91 8.86 1.79
CA PHE A 122 -3.05 7.82 2.79
C PHE A 122 -1.71 7.58 3.47
N SER A 123 -1.75 7.28 4.75
CA SER A 123 -0.58 7.00 5.57
C SER A 123 -0.82 5.78 6.46
N GLU A 124 0.28 5.26 6.99
CA GLU A 124 0.23 4.18 7.98
C GLU A 124 -0.44 2.90 7.50
N PHE A 125 0.06 2.34 6.39
CA PHE A 125 -0.31 0.97 6.04
C PHE A 125 0.10 0.02 7.16
N LYS A 126 -0.85 -0.75 7.68
CA LYS A 126 -0.60 -1.73 8.74
C LYS A 126 -1.45 -2.97 8.57
N LEU A 127 -0.91 -4.10 8.98
CA LEU A 127 -1.65 -5.34 9.01
C LEU A 127 -2.52 -5.39 10.26
N VAL A 128 -3.80 -5.68 10.09
CA VAL A 128 -4.78 -5.80 11.18
C VAL A 128 -5.50 -7.15 11.12
N GLU A 129 -5.99 -7.63 12.27
CA GLU A 129 -6.88 -8.78 12.30
C GLU A 129 -8.33 -8.32 12.15
N THR A 130 -9.06 -8.97 11.25
CA THR A 130 -10.49 -8.76 11.02
C THR A 130 -11.19 -10.11 10.85
N LEU A 131 -12.49 -10.09 10.64
CA LEU A 131 -13.28 -11.28 10.30
C LEU A 131 -13.61 -11.24 8.81
N ASP A 132 -13.54 -12.40 8.15
CA ASP A 132 -14.05 -12.56 6.80
C ASP A 132 -15.57 -12.78 6.79
N GLU A 133 -16.15 -13.02 5.61
CA GLU A 133 -17.58 -13.28 5.44
C GLU A 133 -18.07 -14.56 6.16
N ASN A 134 -17.15 -15.45 6.57
CA ASN A 134 -17.43 -16.69 7.29
C ASN A 134 -17.13 -16.57 8.79
N GLU A 135 -16.95 -15.34 9.32
CA GLU A 135 -16.57 -15.05 10.70
C GLU A 135 -15.21 -15.66 11.12
N GLN A 136 -14.34 -15.96 10.15
CA GLN A 136 -12.99 -16.45 10.43
C GLN A 136 -12.02 -15.28 10.56
N LYS A 137 -11.10 -15.37 11.53
CA LYS A 137 -10.05 -14.37 11.71
C LYS A 137 -9.08 -14.40 10.54
N ILE A 138 -8.96 -13.28 9.86
CA ILE A 138 -7.98 -13.07 8.80
C ILE A 138 -7.13 -11.86 9.12
N LYS A 139 -5.94 -11.81 8.53
CA LYS A 139 -5.09 -10.61 8.53
C LYS A 139 -5.25 -9.90 7.20
N THR A 140 -5.45 -8.60 7.24
CA THR A 140 -5.59 -7.77 6.06
C THR A 140 -4.92 -6.42 6.26
N SER A 141 -4.43 -5.84 5.18
CA SER A 141 -3.88 -4.48 5.22
C SER A 141 -4.98 -3.46 5.44
N PHE A 142 -4.69 -2.53 6.33
CA PHE A 142 -5.52 -1.37 6.65
C PHE A 142 -4.73 -0.11 6.37
N SER A 143 -5.40 0.91 5.88
CA SER A 143 -4.84 2.25 5.76
C SER A 143 -5.92 3.31 5.93
N SER A 144 -5.51 4.54 6.26
CA SER A 144 -6.41 5.67 6.38
C SER A 144 -5.83 6.92 5.73
N GLY A 145 -6.73 7.73 5.20
CA GLY A 145 -6.45 9.03 4.61
C GLY A 145 -7.35 10.11 5.20
N VAL A 146 -6.96 11.35 5.01
CA VAL A 146 -7.72 12.51 5.49
C VAL A 146 -8.06 13.40 4.31
N VAL A 147 -9.33 13.74 4.17
CA VAL A 147 -9.82 14.78 3.28
C VAL A 147 -9.96 16.07 4.08
N ASP A 148 -9.19 17.08 3.70
CA ASP A 148 -9.18 18.37 4.39
C ASP A 148 -10.48 19.13 4.13
N LYS A 149 -10.95 19.84 5.14
CA LYS A 149 -12.09 20.73 5.04
C LYS A 149 -11.90 21.86 4.02
N GLU A 150 -10.67 22.34 3.85
CA GLU A 150 -10.35 23.38 2.89
C GLU A 150 -10.32 22.86 1.43
N SER A 151 -10.25 21.55 1.27
CA SER A 151 -10.24 20.86 -0.03
C SER A 151 -11.16 19.64 -0.01
N PRO A 152 -12.47 19.82 0.23
CA PRO A 152 -13.40 18.72 0.34
C PRO A 152 -13.59 18.02 -1.01
N ILE A 153 -13.92 16.74 -1.00
CA ILE A 153 -14.22 15.97 -2.21
C ILE A 153 -15.73 16.01 -2.51
N LEU A 154 -16.08 16.11 -3.79
CA LEU A 154 -17.46 15.99 -4.23
C LEU A 154 -17.84 14.51 -4.27
N MET A 155 -18.63 14.05 -3.29
CA MET A 155 -19.07 12.65 -3.19
C MET A 155 -20.27 12.34 -4.06
N GLU A 156 -21.29 13.18 -3.94
CA GLU A 156 -22.58 13.04 -4.61
C GLU A 156 -22.99 14.39 -5.20
N PRO A 157 -23.96 14.44 -6.16
CA PRO A 157 -24.43 15.70 -6.74
C PRO A 157 -24.87 16.68 -5.65
N GLY A 158 -24.12 17.79 -5.54
CA GLY A 158 -24.43 18.85 -4.57
C GLY A 158 -23.93 18.62 -3.15
N PHE A 159 -23.12 17.57 -2.90
CA PHE A 159 -22.61 17.25 -1.57
C PHE A 159 -21.11 17.02 -1.55
N ASN A 160 -20.41 17.77 -0.73
CA ASN A 160 -18.99 17.62 -0.46
C ASN A 160 -18.77 16.88 0.86
N PHE A 161 -17.72 16.05 0.87
CA PHE A 161 -17.26 15.33 2.07
C PHE A 161 -15.91 15.87 2.51
N PHE A 162 -15.70 15.91 3.82
CA PHE A 162 -14.38 16.05 4.47
C PHE A 162 -14.35 15.21 5.75
N GLY A 163 -13.19 14.67 6.07
CA GLY A 163 -13.00 13.79 7.21
C GLY A 163 -12.03 12.65 6.93
N ASN A 164 -12.13 11.60 7.70
CA ASN A 164 -11.30 10.42 7.54
C ASN A 164 -11.91 9.46 6.52
N ILE A 165 -11.06 8.85 5.72
CA ILE A 165 -11.40 7.73 4.86
C ILE A 165 -10.53 6.56 5.28
N GLU A 166 -11.14 5.42 5.49
CA GLU A 166 -10.48 4.19 5.88
C GLU A 166 -10.73 3.12 4.84
N LEU A 167 -9.79 2.19 4.69
CA LEU A 167 -9.93 1.02 3.85
C LEU A 167 -9.32 -0.22 4.49
N PHE A 168 -9.89 -1.34 4.14
CA PHE A 168 -9.34 -2.67 4.39
C PHE A 168 -9.09 -3.34 3.04
N ALA A 169 -7.91 -3.95 2.85
CA ALA A 169 -7.53 -4.52 1.56
C ALA A 169 -8.56 -5.53 1.02
N ASN A 170 -9.15 -6.32 1.90
CA ASN A 170 -10.14 -7.34 1.56
C ASN A 170 -11.56 -6.80 1.28
N ASN A 171 -11.78 -5.49 1.31
CA ASN A 171 -13.08 -4.87 1.07
C ASN A 171 -12.97 -3.82 -0.03
N ALA A 172 -13.73 -3.97 -1.11
CA ALA A 172 -13.74 -3.00 -2.21
C ALA A 172 -14.26 -1.60 -1.83
N GLN A 173 -14.99 -1.49 -0.71
CA GLN A 173 -15.62 -0.24 -0.30
C GLN A 173 -14.72 0.55 0.64
N LEU A 174 -14.63 1.85 0.39
CA LEU A 174 -14.05 2.82 1.32
C LEU A 174 -15.06 3.15 2.42
N LEU A 175 -14.56 3.31 3.63
CA LEU A 175 -15.34 3.76 4.79
C LEU A 175 -15.11 5.25 5.02
N PHE A 176 -16.18 6.02 4.96
CA PHE A 176 -16.15 7.47 5.13
C PHE A 176 -16.60 7.82 6.55
N ASN A 177 -15.75 8.46 7.31
CA ASN A 177 -16.03 8.91 8.68
C ASN A 177 -15.77 10.42 8.79
N GLY A 178 -16.82 11.22 8.65
CA GLY A 178 -16.65 12.66 8.57
C GLY A 178 -17.97 13.42 8.49
N LYS A 179 -17.93 14.50 7.71
CA LYS A 179 -19.07 15.38 7.51
C LYS A 179 -19.37 15.57 6.03
N ILE A 180 -20.66 15.61 5.74
CA ILE A 180 -21.18 15.99 4.44
C ILE A 180 -21.77 17.39 4.53
N ILE A 181 -21.38 18.25 3.59
CA ILE A 181 -21.88 19.61 3.47
C ILE A 181 -22.39 19.88 2.04
N PRO A 182 -23.44 20.72 1.87
CA PRO A 182 -23.87 21.13 0.54
C PRO A 182 -22.77 21.89 -0.20
N SER A 183 -22.52 21.54 -1.48
CA SER A 183 -21.43 22.13 -2.29
C SER A 183 -21.67 23.59 -2.68
N GLU A 184 -22.95 24.03 -2.77
CA GLU A 184 -23.33 25.35 -3.24
C GLU A 184 -23.43 26.43 -2.16
N ILE A 185 -23.34 26.07 -0.87
CA ILE A 185 -23.50 27.03 0.23
C ILE A 185 -22.12 27.56 0.65
N LYS A 186 -21.76 28.74 0.15
CA LYS A 186 -20.67 29.56 0.72
C LYS A 186 -21.07 29.98 2.14
N ASN A 187 -20.39 29.57 3.18
CA ASN A 187 -20.67 29.81 4.61
C ASN A 187 -21.66 28.84 5.28
N PHE A 188 -21.55 27.54 4.97
CA PHE A 188 -22.31 26.52 5.68
C PHE A 188 -21.90 26.47 7.18
N ASN A 189 -22.90 26.55 8.07
CA ASN A 189 -22.65 26.42 9.50
C ASN A 189 -22.43 24.94 9.84
N GLU A 190 -21.24 24.59 10.32
CA GLU A 190 -20.83 23.23 10.64
C GLU A 190 -21.77 22.49 11.60
N ASN A 191 -22.49 23.23 12.45
CA ASN A 191 -23.48 22.65 13.37
C ASN A 191 -24.67 21.99 12.65
N ARG A 192 -24.80 22.20 11.33
CA ARG A 192 -25.81 21.57 10.46
C ARG A 192 -25.25 20.48 9.58
N ALA A 193 -23.96 20.17 9.66
CA ALA A 193 -23.37 19.09 8.90
C ALA A 193 -23.89 17.74 9.42
N ILE A 194 -24.15 16.84 8.50
CA ILE A 194 -24.56 15.47 8.82
C ILE A 194 -23.29 14.65 9.07
N SER A 195 -23.24 13.92 10.17
CA SER A 195 -22.19 12.94 10.42
C SER A 195 -22.45 11.71 9.53
N TYR A 196 -21.42 11.24 8.87
CA TYR A 196 -21.45 10.08 7.98
C TYR A 196 -20.37 9.08 8.38
#